data_64e2c58a3dffb3df973f7657bd144615
#
_entry.id   64e2c58a3dffb3df973f7657bd144615
#
_cell.length_a   1.000
_cell.length_b   1.000
_cell.length_c   1.000
_cell.angle_alpha   90.00
_cell.angle_beta   90.00
_cell.angle_gamma   90.00
#
_symmetry.space_group_name_H-M   'P 1'
#
loop_
_entity.id
_entity.type
_entity.pdbx_description
1 polymer ?
#
loop_
_entity_poly.entity_id
_entity_poly.type
_entity_poly.pdbx_seq_one_letter_code
_entity_poly.pdbx_strand_id
1 'polypeptide(L)'
;MSLTSALPSADMPRSMVWLFATASGLSVANVYYAQPLLDALANDFGISHAAVGGVVTATQIGCALALLLVVPLGDKVDRRRLMAVQLIALVVALVSVSMAQSSSALLIGMLATGMLGTAMTQGLIAYAASAASAHEQGRVVGAAQGGVFTGLLLARVFAGGISD
;
A
#
# COMPACT_ATOMS: atom_id res chain seq x y z
N MET A 1 10.92 -35.36 -33.45
CA MET A 1 9.96 -35.12 -32.38
C MET A 1 10.75 -34.98 -31.07
N SER A 2 11.20 -33.77 -30.75
CA SER A 2 12.05 -33.51 -29.59
C SER A 2 11.16 -33.19 -28.40
N LEU A 3 11.01 -34.14 -27.47
CA LEU A 3 10.38 -33.93 -26.18
C LEU A 3 11.34 -33.11 -25.30
N THR A 4 11.24 -31.80 -25.39
CA THR A 4 11.86 -30.91 -24.40
C THR A 4 11.05 -31.10 -23.11
N SER A 5 11.52 -31.99 -22.22
CA SER A 5 10.99 -32.07 -20.86
C SER A 5 11.24 -30.73 -20.17
N ALA A 6 10.21 -29.90 -20.14
CA ALA A 6 10.24 -28.71 -19.29
C ALA A 6 10.45 -29.20 -17.86
N LEU A 7 11.59 -28.84 -17.27
CA LEU A 7 11.84 -29.02 -15.84
C LEU A 7 10.68 -28.38 -15.09
N PRO A 8 10.09 -29.06 -14.10
CA PRO A 8 9.04 -28.45 -13.29
C PRO A 8 9.62 -27.19 -12.65
N SER A 9 9.03 -26.04 -12.95
CA SER A 9 9.36 -24.78 -12.28
C SER A 9 9.15 -25.00 -10.78
N ALA A 10 10.22 -24.85 -10.00
CA ALA A 10 10.13 -25.04 -8.56
C ALA A 10 9.06 -24.10 -7.99
N ASP A 11 8.18 -24.65 -7.16
CA ASP A 11 7.12 -23.89 -6.50
C ASP A 11 7.70 -22.75 -5.67
N MET A 12 7.00 -21.62 -5.62
CA MET A 12 7.44 -20.47 -4.83
C MET A 12 7.53 -20.86 -3.34
N PRO A 13 8.67 -20.59 -2.67
CA PRO A 13 8.83 -20.89 -1.26
C PRO A 13 7.74 -20.22 -0.41
N ARG A 14 7.20 -20.94 0.57
CA ARG A 14 6.15 -20.42 1.47
C ARG A 14 6.57 -19.12 2.17
N SER A 15 7.84 -18.97 2.49
CA SER A 15 8.41 -17.74 3.07
C SER A 15 8.23 -16.53 2.17
N MET A 16 8.40 -16.67 0.84
CA MET A 16 8.16 -15.58 -0.11
C MET A 16 6.68 -15.24 -0.22
N VAL A 17 5.80 -16.24 -0.18
CA VAL A 17 4.33 -16.00 -0.17
C VAL A 17 3.94 -15.18 1.07
N TRP A 18 4.44 -15.55 2.26
CA TRP A 18 4.22 -14.80 3.48
C TRP A 18 4.83 -13.39 3.45
N LEU A 19 6.01 -13.25 2.84
CA LEU A 19 6.62 -11.93 2.64
C LEU A 19 5.72 -11.02 1.82
N PHE A 20 5.18 -11.49 0.69
CA PHE A 20 4.26 -10.71 -0.14
C PHE A 20 2.97 -10.37 0.61
N ALA A 21 2.38 -11.32 1.33
CA ALA A 21 1.19 -11.08 2.13
C ALA A 21 1.42 -10.01 3.20
N THR A 22 2.51 -10.13 3.97
CA THR A 22 2.86 -9.18 5.04
C THR A 22 3.19 -7.79 4.48
N ALA A 23 4.02 -7.73 3.43
CA ALA A 23 4.38 -6.47 2.81
C ALA A 23 3.18 -5.74 2.20
N SER A 24 2.26 -6.47 1.55
CA SER A 24 1.02 -5.90 1.02
C SER A 24 0.11 -5.39 2.14
N GLY A 25 0.00 -6.14 3.24
CA GLY A 25 -0.77 -5.73 4.42
C GLY A 25 -0.21 -4.46 5.08
N LEU A 26 1.10 -4.39 5.27
CA LEU A 26 1.76 -3.21 5.82
C LEU A 26 1.61 -1.99 4.89
N SER A 27 1.71 -2.19 3.58
CA SER A 27 1.54 -1.10 2.61
C SER A 27 0.13 -0.51 2.66
N VAL A 28 -0.91 -1.33 2.73
CA VAL A 28 -2.29 -0.85 2.81
C VAL A 28 -2.60 -0.24 4.18
N ALA A 29 -2.03 -0.77 5.25
CA ALA A 29 -2.21 -0.23 6.59
C ALA A 29 -1.78 1.25 6.66
N ASN A 30 -0.68 1.62 5.97
CA ASN A 30 -0.21 3.01 5.87
C ASN A 30 -1.17 3.96 5.13
N VAL A 31 -2.10 3.44 4.33
CA VAL A 31 -3.11 4.26 3.63
C VAL A 31 -4.30 4.57 4.55
N TYR A 32 -4.64 3.63 5.42
CA TYR A 32 -5.91 3.67 6.15
C TYR A 32 -5.79 3.92 7.66
N TYR A 33 -4.56 4.01 8.22
CA TYR A 33 -4.34 4.22 9.65
C TYR A 33 -4.95 5.54 10.18
N ALA A 34 -5.03 6.57 9.35
CA ALA A 34 -5.52 7.87 9.76
C ALA A 34 -7.05 7.92 9.96
N GLN A 35 -7.81 7.00 9.36
CA GLN A 35 -9.27 7.03 9.43
C GLN A 35 -9.83 6.96 10.85
N PRO A 36 -9.36 6.04 11.74
CA PRO A 36 -9.82 6.02 13.13
C PRO A 36 -9.34 7.22 13.97
N LEU A 37 -8.31 7.94 13.51
CA LEU A 37 -7.71 9.08 14.21
C LEU A 37 -8.27 10.43 13.76
N LEU A 38 -9.34 10.45 12.96
CA LEU A 38 -9.86 11.68 12.36
C LEU A 38 -10.30 12.72 13.41
N ASP A 39 -10.91 12.28 14.52
CA ASP A 39 -11.33 13.16 15.59
C ASP A 39 -10.12 13.77 16.34
N ALA A 40 -9.09 12.98 16.60
CA ALA A 40 -7.84 13.47 17.18
C ALA A 40 -7.18 14.50 16.25
N LEU A 41 -7.11 14.21 14.94
CA LEU A 41 -6.60 15.14 13.93
C LEU A 41 -7.40 16.45 13.88
N ALA A 42 -8.73 16.39 14.01
CA ALA A 42 -9.58 17.58 14.06
C ALA A 42 -9.19 18.50 15.24
N ASN A 43 -9.01 17.90 16.41
CA ASN A 43 -8.66 18.61 17.63
C ASN A 43 -7.22 19.20 17.55
N ASP A 44 -6.24 18.42 17.12
CA ASP A 44 -4.84 18.83 17.08
C ASP A 44 -4.58 19.97 16.08
N PHE A 45 -5.27 19.95 14.94
CA PHE A 45 -5.12 20.98 13.90
C PHE A 45 -6.16 22.11 14.01
N GLY A 46 -7.09 22.05 14.98
CA GLY A 46 -8.15 23.04 15.15
C GLY A 46 -9.07 23.17 13.94
N ILE A 47 -9.26 22.07 13.19
CA ILE A 47 -10.08 22.04 11.98
C ILE A 47 -11.45 21.44 12.28
N SER A 48 -12.48 21.90 11.56
CA SER A 48 -13.83 21.34 11.72
C SER A 48 -13.88 19.87 11.30
N HIS A 49 -14.79 19.10 11.92
CA HIS A 49 -15.04 17.71 11.51
C HIS A 49 -15.39 17.58 10.02
N ALA A 50 -16.02 18.58 9.42
CA ALA A 50 -16.27 18.62 7.99
C ALA A 50 -14.97 18.75 7.17
N ALA A 51 -13.99 19.53 7.66
CA ALA A 51 -12.70 19.70 6.99
C ALA A 51 -11.81 18.44 7.11
N VAL A 52 -11.99 17.64 8.17
CA VAL A 52 -11.30 16.35 8.34
C VAL A 52 -11.69 15.37 7.23
N GLY A 53 -12.90 15.43 6.70
CA GLY A 53 -13.29 14.70 5.49
C GLY A 53 -12.36 14.96 4.30
N GLY A 54 -11.73 16.14 4.25
CA GLY A 54 -10.69 16.49 3.29
C GLY A 54 -9.46 15.59 3.38
N VAL A 55 -9.08 15.11 4.56
CA VAL A 55 -7.97 14.17 4.76
C VAL A 55 -8.25 12.84 4.06
N VAL A 56 -9.45 12.30 4.25
CA VAL A 56 -9.88 11.08 3.57
C VAL A 56 -9.95 11.31 2.07
N THR A 57 -10.53 12.42 1.63
CA THR A 57 -10.64 12.78 0.21
C THR A 57 -9.26 12.91 -0.44
N ALA A 58 -8.30 13.59 0.20
CA ALA A 58 -6.93 13.72 -0.29
C ALA A 58 -6.26 12.35 -0.45
N THR A 59 -6.42 11.47 0.55
CA THR A 59 -5.89 10.09 0.49
C THR A 59 -6.51 9.33 -0.69
N GLN A 60 -7.83 9.41 -0.89
CA GLN A 60 -8.51 8.70 -1.97
C GLN A 60 -8.16 9.25 -3.37
N ILE A 61 -7.97 10.55 -3.50
CA ILE A 61 -7.42 11.16 -4.72
C ILE A 61 -6.02 10.61 -4.99
N GLY A 62 -5.17 10.52 -3.96
CA GLY A 62 -3.85 9.90 -4.07
C GLY A 62 -3.94 8.44 -4.55
N CYS A 63 -4.85 7.64 -4.00
CA CYS A 63 -5.09 6.27 -4.45
C CYS A 63 -5.51 6.21 -5.93
N ALA A 64 -6.41 7.08 -6.36
CA ALA A 64 -6.85 7.16 -7.76
C ALA A 64 -5.68 7.54 -8.70
N LEU A 65 -4.88 8.54 -8.31
CA LEU A 65 -3.68 8.94 -9.07
C LEU A 65 -2.65 7.80 -9.15
N ALA A 66 -2.49 7.00 -8.10
CA ALA A 66 -1.64 5.81 -8.13
C ALA A 66 -2.06 4.83 -9.23
N LEU A 67 -3.36 4.50 -9.27
CA LEU A 67 -3.90 3.55 -10.24
C LEU A 67 -3.80 4.06 -11.69
N LEU A 68 -3.99 5.37 -11.88
CA LEU A 68 -3.97 5.97 -13.22
C LEU A 68 -2.57 6.24 -13.75
N LEU A 69 -1.62 6.63 -12.88
CA LEU A 69 -0.31 7.13 -13.30
C LEU A 69 0.84 6.19 -12.92
N VAL A 70 0.85 5.70 -11.68
CA VAL A 70 2.01 4.99 -11.14
C VAL A 70 1.95 3.49 -11.45
N VAL A 71 0.78 2.87 -11.35
CA VAL A 71 0.62 1.44 -11.65
C VAL A 71 0.96 1.14 -13.12
N PRO A 72 0.48 1.88 -14.13
CA PRO A 72 0.86 1.65 -15.53
C PRO A 72 2.35 1.90 -15.81
N LEU A 73 3.00 2.75 -15.00
CA LEU A 73 4.45 2.97 -15.12
C LEU A 73 5.25 1.71 -14.78
N GLY A 74 4.74 0.87 -13.87
CA GLY A 74 5.35 -0.40 -13.50
C GLY A 74 5.48 -1.40 -14.65
N ASP A 75 4.73 -1.23 -15.75
CA ASP A 75 4.84 -2.04 -16.95
C ASP A 75 5.91 -1.53 -17.95
N LYS A 76 6.36 -0.27 -17.76
CA LYS A 76 7.31 0.40 -18.66
C LYS A 76 8.72 0.50 -18.09
N VAL A 77 8.90 0.38 -16.79
CA VAL A 77 10.18 0.52 -16.10
C VAL A 77 10.54 -0.72 -15.28
N ASP A 78 11.81 -0.82 -14.88
CA ASP A 78 12.25 -1.89 -13.98
C ASP A 78 11.45 -1.85 -12.67
N ARG A 79 10.66 -2.89 -12.46
CA ARG A 79 9.71 -2.99 -11.35
C ARG A 79 10.39 -2.94 -9.98
N ARG A 80 11.58 -3.54 -9.84
CA ARG A 80 12.33 -3.52 -8.58
C ARG A 80 12.80 -2.11 -8.23
N ARG A 81 13.32 -1.37 -9.23
CA ARG A 81 13.75 0.02 -9.04
C ARG A 81 12.56 0.91 -8.69
N LEU A 82 11.45 0.75 -9.41
CA LEU A 82 10.23 1.51 -9.14
C LEU A 82 9.75 1.28 -7.71
N MET A 83 9.68 0.03 -7.25
CA MET A 83 9.26 -0.32 -5.89
C MET A 83 10.22 0.23 -4.82
N ALA A 84 11.54 0.21 -5.07
CA ALA A 84 12.52 0.78 -4.15
C ALA A 84 12.35 2.31 -4.01
N VAL A 85 12.16 3.01 -5.13
CA VAL A 85 11.88 4.45 -5.13
C VAL A 85 10.57 4.77 -4.44
N GLN A 86 9.52 4.01 -4.72
CA GLN A 86 8.21 4.16 -4.06
C GLN A 86 8.30 3.95 -2.54
N LEU A 87 9.07 2.95 -2.08
CA LEU A 87 9.26 2.68 -0.67
C LEU A 87 9.96 3.86 0.04
N ILE A 88 11.05 4.36 -0.54
CA ILE A 88 11.77 5.52 0.00
C ILE A 88 10.84 6.75 0.04
N ALA A 89 10.14 7.01 -1.06
CA ALA A 89 9.20 8.12 -1.14
C ALA A 89 8.05 8.00 -0.14
N LEU A 90 7.54 6.78 0.09
CA LEU A 90 6.51 6.51 1.10
C LEU A 90 7.01 6.81 2.52
N VAL A 91 8.23 6.38 2.85
CA VAL A 91 8.85 6.70 4.16
C VAL A 91 8.99 8.21 4.33
N VAL A 92 9.48 8.92 3.31
CA VAL A 92 9.57 10.39 3.35
C VAL A 92 8.20 11.04 3.51
N ALA A 93 7.17 10.56 2.81
CA ALA A 93 5.80 11.06 2.94
C ALA A 93 5.26 10.86 4.37
N LEU A 94 5.46 9.68 4.96
CA LEU A 94 5.03 9.38 6.34
C LEU A 94 5.74 10.24 7.37
N VAL A 95 7.06 10.44 7.23
CA VAL A 95 7.81 11.35 8.09
C VAL A 95 7.31 12.79 7.92
N SER A 96 7.02 13.23 6.70
CA SER A 96 6.47 14.56 6.43
C SER A 96 5.08 14.74 7.07
N VAL A 97 4.24 13.73 7.04
CA VAL A 97 2.93 13.74 7.72
C VAL A 97 3.10 13.83 9.23
N SER A 98 4.03 13.09 9.82
CA SER A 98 4.28 13.13 11.28
C SER A 98 4.83 14.47 11.76
N MET A 99 5.45 15.25 10.88
CA MET A 99 6.00 16.58 11.17
C MET A 99 5.09 17.72 10.68
N ALA A 100 3.91 17.41 10.16
CA ALA A 100 3.00 18.41 9.62
C ALA A 100 2.53 19.37 10.74
N GLN A 101 2.67 20.68 10.51
CA GLN A 101 2.24 21.74 11.43
C GLN A 101 1.10 22.59 10.85
N SER A 102 0.60 22.21 9.68
CA SER A 102 -0.51 22.91 9.02
C SER A 102 -1.43 21.92 8.32
N SER A 103 -2.71 22.26 8.22
CA SER A 103 -3.70 21.45 7.51
C SER A 103 -3.33 21.20 6.05
N SER A 104 -2.72 22.18 5.38
CA SER A 104 -2.26 22.02 3.99
C SER A 104 -1.10 21.02 3.86
N ALA A 105 -0.13 21.06 4.77
CA ALA A 105 0.96 20.09 4.81
C ALA A 105 0.44 18.67 5.08
N LEU A 106 -0.52 18.54 6.01
CA LEU A 106 -1.21 17.28 6.29
C LEU A 106 -1.92 16.73 5.03
N LEU A 107 -2.72 17.55 4.35
CA LEU A 107 -3.46 17.12 3.15
C LEU A 107 -2.53 16.66 2.02
N ILE A 108 -1.45 17.40 1.76
CA ILE A 108 -0.45 17.03 0.74
C ILE A 108 0.25 15.72 1.13
N GLY A 109 0.64 15.58 2.38
CA GLY A 109 1.25 14.36 2.91
C GLY A 109 0.31 13.15 2.81
N MET A 110 -0.96 13.32 3.12
CA MET A 110 -1.97 12.24 3.04
C MET A 110 -2.27 11.85 1.58
N LEU A 111 -2.31 12.82 0.66
CA LEU A 111 -2.40 12.55 -0.77
C LEU A 111 -1.20 11.72 -1.25
N ALA A 112 0.01 12.14 -0.87
CA ALA A 112 1.24 11.41 -1.22
C ALA A 112 1.26 9.99 -0.62
N THR A 113 0.86 9.83 0.65
CA THR A 113 0.75 8.53 1.32
C THR A 113 -0.27 7.62 0.64
N GLY A 114 -1.44 8.14 0.28
CA GLY A 114 -2.45 7.41 -0.48
C GLY A 114 -1.93 6.94 -1.84
N MET A 115 -1.24 7.83 -2.56
CA MET A 115 -0.67 7.51 -3.87
C MET A 115 0.44 6.44 -3.76
N LEU A 116 1.42 6.66 -2.90
CA LEU A 116 2.59 5.78 -2.80
C LEU A 116 2.25 4.44 -2.15
N GLY A 117 1.42 4.43 -1.11
CA GLY A 117 0.97 3.20 -0.45
C GLY A 117 0.13 2.31 -1.36
N THR A 118 -0.79 2.90 -2.13
CA THR A 118 -1.58 2.16 -3.13
C THR A 118 -0.70 1.63 -4.25
N ALA A 119 0.19 2.46 -4.80
CA ALA A 119 1.13 2.03 -5.84
C ALA A 119 2.03 0.88 -5.36
N MET A 120 2.52 0.94 -4.12
CA MET A 120 3.33 -0.11 -3.52
C MET A 120 2.54 -1.41 -3.34
N THR A 121 1.30 -1.33 -2.84
CA THR A 121 0.42 -2.49 -2.67
C THR A 121 0.16 -3.19 -4.02
N GLN A 122 -0.23 -2.43 -5.04
CA GLN A 122 -0.47 -2.97 -6.39
C GLN A 122 0.81 -3.51 -7.02
N GLY A 123 1.94 -2.82 -6.83
CA GLY A 123 3.25 -3.26 -7.29
C GLY A 123 3.66 -4.60 -6.69
N LEU A 124 3.45 -4.79 -5.38
CA LEU A 124 3.74 -6.06 -4.68
C LEU A 124 2.88 -7.21 -5.20
N ILE A 125 1.57 -6.98 -5.38
CA ILE A 125 0.64 -8.00 -5.91
C ILE A 125 1.03 -8.38 -7.35
N ALA A 126 1.31 -7.39 -8.20
CA ALA A 126 1.72 -7.61 -9.58
C ALA A 126 3.08 -8.31 -9.67
N TYR A 127 4.02 -7.98 -8.79
CA TYR A 127 5.32 -8.66 -8.72
C TYR A 127 5.17 -10.10 -8.23
N ALA A 128 4.36 -10.34 -7.20
CA ALA A 128 4.04 -11.66 -6.71
C ALA A 128 3.41 -12.54 -7.80
N ALA A 129 2.47 -12.00 -8.57
CA ALA A 129 1.86 -12.67 -9.71
C ALA A 129 2.88 -13.04 -10.80
N SER A 130 3.81 -12.13 -11.12
CA SER A 130 4.82 -12.36 -12.15
C SER A 130 5.94 -13.33 -11.74
N ALA A 131 6.19 -13.44 -10.43
CA ALA A 131 7.21 -14.34 -9.87
C ALA A 131 6.69 -15.76 -9.64
N ALA A 132 5.37 -15.96 -9.62
CA ALA A 132 4.74 -17.25 -9.42
C ALA A 132 4.63 -18.03 -10.74
N SER A 133 4.72 -19.37 -10.66
CA SER A 133 4.39 -20.24 -11.80
C SER A 133 2.90 -20.12 -12.14
N ALA A 134 2.52 -20.38 -13.39
CA ALA A 134 1.14 -20.22 -13.86
C ALA A 134 0.12 -20.99 -13.01
N HIS A 135 0.50 -22.14 -12.48
CA HIS A 135 -0.38 -22.98 -11.67
C HIS A 135 -0.49 -22.49 -10.21
N GLU A 136 0.48 -21.70 -9.70
CA GLU A 136 0.49 -21.17 -8.35
C GLU A 136 0.01 -19.72 -8.24
N GLN A 137 -0.12 -19.04 -9.37
CA GLN A 137 -0.42 -17.60 -9.43
C GLN A 137 -1.65 -17.23 -8.60
N GLY A 138 -2.72 -18.04 -8.69
CA GLY A 138 -3.93 -17.84 -7.88
C GLY A 138 -3.68 -17.90 -6.37
N ARG A 139 -2.87 -18.89 -5.93
CA ARG A 139 -2.49 -19.04 -4.50
C ARG A 139 -1.66 -17.86 -4.00
N VAL A 140 -0.68 -17.45 -4.79
CA VAL A 140 0.25 -16.38 -4.40
C VAL A 140 -0.45 -15.02 -4.38
N VAL A 141 -1.25 -14.71 -5.40
CA VAL A 141 -2.05 -13.48 -5.46
C VAL A 141 -3.12 -13.49 -4.37
N GLY A 142 -3.79 -14.61 -4.15
CA GLY A 142 -4.76 -14.77 -3.07
C GLY A 142 -4.16 -14.52 -1.69
N ALA A 143 -2.94 -15.01 -1.43
CA ALA A 143 -2.23 -14.76 -0.18
C ALA A 143 -1.85 -13.27 -0.02
N ALA A 144 -1.34 -12.62 -1.08
CA ALA A 144 -1.02 -11.20 -1.08
C ALA A 144 -2.26 -10.34 -0.81
N GLN A 145 -3.39 -10.65 -1.45
CA GLN A 145 -4.68 -9.98 -1.20
C GLN A 145 -5.22 -10.27 0.19
N GLY A 146 -5.09 -11.49 0.70
CA GLY A 146 -5.41 -11.83 2.09
C GLY A 146 -4.62 -10.98 3.08
N GLY A 147 -3.34 -10.72 2.79
CA GLY A 147 -2.51 -9.78 3.54
C GLY A 147 -3.08 -8.36 3.53
N VAL A 148 -3.55 -7.86 2.38
CA VAL A 148 -4.20 -6.54 2.26
C VAL A 148 -5.42 -6.45 3.19
N PHE A 149 -6.33 -7.42 3.15
CA PHE A 149 -7.52 -7.42 4.02
C PHE A 149 -7.16 -7.50 5.50
N THR A 150 -6.19 -8.35 5.85
CA THR A 150 -5.69 -8.47 7.23
C THR A 150 -5.06 -7.15 7.69
N GLY A 151 -4.21 -6.53 6.86
CA GLY A 151 -3.59 -5.25 7.15
C GLY A 151 -4.59 -4.12 7.35
N LEU A 152 -5.64 -4.08 6.53
CA LEU A 152 -6.74 -3.11 6.66
C LEU A 152 -7.50 -3.27 7.98
N LEU A 153 -7.82 -4.51 8.37
CA LEU A 153 -8.49 -4.81 9.63
C LEU A 153 -7.62 -4.46 10.83
N LEU A 154 -6.36 -4.89 10.82
CA LEU A 154 -5.41 -4.62 11.90
C LEU A 154 -5.14 -3.12 12.05
N ALA A 155 -4.98 -2.37 10.96
CA ALA A 155 -4.80 -0.92 11.01
C ALA A 155 -5.96 -0.22 11.75
N ARG A 156 -7.19 -0.65 11.51
CA ARG A 156 -8.37 -0.10 12.21
C ARG A 156 -8.41 -0.46 13.68
N VAL A 157 -8.10 -1.72 14.02
CA VAL A 157 -8.11 -2.20 15.42
C VAL A 157 -7.03 -1.50 16.22
N PHE A 158 -5.80 -1.43 15.72
CA PHE A 158 -4.68 -0.78 16.42
C PHE A 158 -4.88 0.72 16.54
N ALA A 159 -5.29 1.39 15.48
CA ALA A 159 -5.50 2.83 15.52
C ALA A 159 -6.70 3.22 16.41
N GLY A 160 -7.78 2.43 16.40
CA GLY A 160 -8.91 2.63 17.32
C GLY A 160 -8.52 2.43 18.79
N GLY A 161 -7.72 1.40 19.11
CA GLY A 161 -7.25 1.15 20.47
C GLY A 161 -6.21 2.14 21.03
N ILE A 162 -5.66 3.01 20.18
CA ILE A 162 -4.75 4.11 20.61
C ILE A 162 -5.55 5.40 20.87
N SER A 163 -6.73 5.54 20.25
CA SER A 163 -7.58 6.74 20.37
C SER A 163 -8.52 6.73 21.57
N ASP A 164 -8.66 5.58 22.26
CA ASP A 164 -9.38 5.43 23.53
C ASP A 164 -8.43 5.64 24.72
#